data_1f720132fcf3dcb75cb9fea0810e5b7a
#
_entry.id   1f720132fcf3dcb75cb9fea0810e5b7a
#
_cell.length_a   1.000
_cell.length_b   1.000
_cell.length_c   1.000
_cell.angle_alpha   90.00
_cell.angle_beta   90.00
_cell.angle_gamma   90.00
#
_symmetry.space_group_name_H-M   'P 1'
#
loop_
_entity.id
_entity.type
_entity.pdbx_description
1 polymer ?
#
loop_
_entity_poly.entity_id
_entity_poly.type
_entity_poly.pdbx_seq_one_letter_code
_entity_poly.pdbx_strand_id
1 'polypeptide(L)'
;MRYDIYNLSEALKTLKRVAAKKTSSTEMECVLVEDGKAWATDGIMTVSVALDMVAYEPLLLTPKACDIITSLNDQYADISVKDNAVTIKSARGKYKFAMGDTNAFTMPDSISEGTQARINAETLKTAMRSVAYAALTDNKSTKKEMTGIYFNGNGTNIDLVGCDGVRLAVSHIDCPAKINMVLPMDVAKLIMSLKVDKDTDFDITVNGRLAKFAANEFEIYTLLYTGQYFDYKKIINTRASASTLNVDGEELKGSLQRAIACWDSALKVPLEMDMHDSTLELKMNTATINFDEAIEAKSELDIRVGVNPKLILEALNNLDGETQILWSGAVNPIFVSDENTTALILPVRLKN
;
A
#
# COMPACT_ATOMS: atom_id res chain seq x y z
N MET A 1 2.01 29.35 24.18
CA MET A 1 2.73 28.15 24.67
C MET A 1 3.92 27.88 23.78
N ARG A 2 5.02 27.36 24.35
CA ARG A 2 6.25 27.05 23.59
C ARG A 2 6.20 25.61 23.07
N TYR A 3 6.34 25.45 21.76
CA TYR A 3 6.27 24.14 21.08
C TYR A 3 7.63 23.73 20.57
N ASP A 4 7.99 22.45 20.73
CA ASP A 4 9.10 21.85 20.01
C ASP A 4 8.70 21.72 18.52
N ILE A 5 9.41 22.46 17.68
CA ILE A 5 9.08 22.56 16.26
C ILE A 5 9.46 21.31 15.49
N TYR A 6 10.51 20.60 15.93
CA TYR A 6 10.90 19.37 15.25
C TYR A 6 9.81 18.30 15.38
N ASN A 7 9.37 18.00 16.60
CA ASN A 7 8.34 16.99 16.86
C ASN A 7 7.00 17.37 16.18
N LEU A 8 6.56 18.60 16.32
CA LEU A 8 5.35 19.10 15.68
C LEU A 8 5.46 19.05 14.14
N SER A 9 6.59 19.43 13.57
CA SER A 9 6.84 19.43 12.12
C SER A 9 6.78 18.01 11.53
N GLU A 10 7.41 17.03 12.17
CA GLU A 10 7.35 15.61 11.71
C GLU A 10 5.91 15.06 11.76
N ALA A 11 5.17 15.33 12.84
CA ALA A 11 3.75 14.98 12.91
C ALA A 11 2.94 15.64 11.79
N LEU A 12 3.12 16.95 11.56
CA LEU A 12 2.43 17.69 10.51
C LEU A 12 2.76 17.19 9.10
N LYS A 13 4.00 16.79 8.82
CA LYS A 13 4.38 16.21 7.50
C LYS A 13 3.59 14.93 7.20
N THR A 14 3.35 14.11 8.21
CA THR A 14 2.50 12.91 8.07
C THR A 14 1.03 13.30 7.91
N LEU A 15 0.50 14.13 8.79
CA LEU A 15 -0.90 14.49 8.86
C LEU A 15 -1.39 15.32 7.66
N LYS A 16 -0.57 16.17 7.07
CA LYS A 16 -0.87 16.90 5.82
C LYS A 16 -1.13 15.97 4.62
N ARG A 17 -0.68 14.73 4.66
CA ARG A 17 -0.96 13.73 3.61
C ARG A 17 -2.33 13.09 3.80
N VAL A 18 -2.86 13.15 5.03
CA VAL A 18 -4.16 12.61 5.44
C VAL A 18 -5.26 13.64 5.30
N ALA A 19 -5.01 14.88 5.77
CA ALA A 19 -5.99 15.96 5.72
C ALA A 19 -6.64 16.10 4.34
N ALA A 20 -7.96 16.24 4.31
CA ALA A 20 -8.74 16.36 3.08
C ALA A 20 -8.24 17.51 2.20
N LYS A 21 -8.40 17.38 0.90
CA LYS A 21 -8.01 18.41 -0.07
C LYS A 21 -9.25 18.91 -0.80
N LYS A 22 -9.53 20.22 -0.69
CA LYS A 22 -10.65 20.88 -1.40
C LYS A 22 -12.00 20.22 -1.12
N THR A 23 -12.35 20.18 0.16
CA THR A 23 -13.66 19.68 0.64
C THR A 23 -14.62 20.83 0.96
N SER A 24 -15.89 20.51 1.16
CA SER A 24 -16.90 21.45 1.66
C SER A 24 -16.73 21.77 3.14
N SER A 25 -16.03 20.96 3.91
CA SER A 25 -15.69 21.20 5.32
C SER A 25 -14.24 21.66 5.41
N THR A 26 -14.04 22.93 5.69
CA THR A 26 -12.70 23.54 5.84
C THR A 26 -11.93 22.96 7.03
N GLU A 27 -12.62 22.44 8.04
CA GLU A 27 -12.06 21.82 9.24
C GLU A 27 -11.34 20.51 8.91
N MET A 28 -11.84 19.74 7.92
CA MET A 28 -11.19 18.52 7.45
C MET A 28 -9.87 18.78 6.67
N GLU A 29 -9.66 20.01 6.19
CA GLU A 29 -8.39 20.41 5.58
C GLU A 29 -7.34 20.77 6.63
N CYS A 30 -7.74 20.94 7.89
CA CYS A 30 -6.92 21.38 9.01
C CYS A 30 -6.34 20.20 9.80
N VAL A 31 -5.36 20.50 10.63
CA VAL A 31 -4.83 19.59 11.65
C VAL A 31 -5.25 20.12 13.02
N LEU A 32 -5.97 19.30 13.79
CA LEU A 32 -6.33 19.58 15.16
C LEU A 32 -5.20 19.12 16.09
N VAL A 33 -4.75 20.00 16.98
CA VAL A 33 -3.80 19.64 18.07
C VAL A 33 -4.55 19.80 19.39
N GLU A 34 -4.75 18.68 20.07
CA GLU A 34 -5.51 18.59 21.31
C GLU A 34 -5.02 17.39 22.14
N ASP A 35 -5.03 17.51 23.46
CA ASP A 35 -4.75 16.43 24.44
C ASP A 35 -3.45 15.64 24.14
N GLY A 36 -2.38 16.36 23.78
CA GLY A 36 -1.09 15.74 23.47
C GLY A 36 -1.01 14.97 22.17
N LYS A 37 -1.99 15.14 21.29
CA LYS A 37 -2.04 14.54 19.95
C LYS A 37 -2.29 15.58 18.88
N ALA A 38 -1.81 15.33 17.68
CA ALA A 38 -2.21 16.03 16.47
C ALA A 38 -3.05 15.07 15.61
N TRP A 39 -4.16 15.57 15.03
CA TRP A 39 -5.16 14.80 14.33
C TRP A 39 -5.42 15.36 12.93
N ALA A 40 -5.61 14.49 11.94
CA ALA A 40 -6.10 14.86 10.62
C ALA A 40 -7.08 13.80 10.11
N THR A 41 -8.01 14.22 9.26
CA THR A 41 -9.01 13.31 8.66
C THR A 41 -9.32 13.71 7.23
N ASP A 42 -9.69 12.72 6.40
CA ASP A 42 -10.30 12.90 5.07
C ASP A 42 -11.76 12.40 5.02
N GLY A 43 -12.30 12.01 6.18
CA GLY A 43 -13.65 11.44 6.31
C GLY A 43 -13.72 9.93 6.09
N ILE A 44 -12.67 9.30 5.55
CA ILE A 44 -12.55 7.84 5.41
C ILE A 44 -11.56 7.30 6.44
N MET A 45 -10.44 7.99 6.60
CA MET A 45 -9.46 7.70 7.65
C MET A 45 -9.24 8.92 8.53
N THR A 46 -8.96 8.66 9.80
CA THR A 46 -8.52 9.66 10.77
C THR A 46 -7.24 9.17 11.40
N VAL A 47 -6.23 10.02 11.44
CA VAL A 47 -4.90 9.68 11.95
C VAL A 47 -4.54 10.60 13.08
N SER A 48 -4.02 10.05 14.17
CA SER A 48 -3.37 10.83 15.21
C SER A 48 -1.89 10.50 15.32
N VAL A 49 -1.14 11.51 15.72
CA VAL A 49 0.27 11.40 16.10
C VAL A 49 0.42 11.96 17.51
N ALA A 50 0.94 11.17 18.43
CA ALA A 50 1.23 11.65 19.79
C ALA A 50 2.35 12.69 19.74
N LEU A 51 2.22 13.71 20.58
CA LEU A 51 3.19 14.78 20.73
C LEU A 51 3.72 14.75 22.18
N ASP A 52 5.03 14.98 22.36
CA ASP A 52 5.66 15.06 23.67
C ASP A 52 5.29 16.34 24.43
N MET A 53 4.01 16.76 24.31
CA MET A 53 3.51 17.99 24.89
C MET A 53 2.00 17.97 25.06
N VAL A 54 1.50 18.71 26.01
CA VAL A 54 0.08 18.92 26.25
C VAL A 54 -0.28 20.35 25.78
N ALA A 55 -1.16 20.47 24.81
CA ALA A 55 -1.75 21.76 24.46
C ALA A 55 -2.81 22.11 25.54
N TYR A 56 -2.72 23.31 26.12
CA TYR A 56 -3.72 23.76 27.09
C TYR A 56 -5.05 24.15 26.46
N GLU A 57 -5.03 24.48 25.18
CA GLU A 57 -6.21 24.86 24.39
C GLU A 57 -6.13 24.14 23.04
N PRO A 58 -7.24 23.65 22.49
CA PRO A 58 -7.27 23.05 21.15
C PRO A 58 -6.79 24.03 20.09
N LEU A 59 -5.94 23.57 19.17
CA LEU A 59 -5.42 24.32 18.03
C LEU A 59 -5.92 23.69 16.74
N LEU A 60 -6.66 24.44 15.93
CA LEU A 60 -7.00 23.99 14.57
C LEU A 60 -6.09 24.71 13.58
N LEU A 61 -5.05 24.00 13.10
CA LEU A 61 -4.02 24.52 12.22
C LEU A 61 -4.46 24.40 10.76
N THR A 62 -4.64 25.52 10.11
CA THR A 62 -4.93 25.56 8.66
C THR A 62 -3.75 25.01 7.85
N PRO A 63 -3.94 24.56 6.58
CA PRO A 63 -2.85 24.09 5.73
C PRO A 63 -1.68 25.10 5.64
N LYS A 64 -1.98 26.40 5.56
CA LYS A 64 -0.95 27.46 5.53
C LYS A 64 -0.20 27.59 6.86
N ALA A 65 -0.88 27.41 8.00
CA ALA A 65 -0.23 27.40 9.30
C ALA A 65 0.71 26.19 9.43
N CYS A 66 0.27 25.01 8.96
CA CYS A 66 1.11 23.82 8.89
C CYS A 66 2.32 24.02 7.98
N ASP A 67 2.17 24.69 6.81
CA ASP A 67 3.28 25.02 5.90
C ASP A 67 4.32 25.89 6.58
N ILE A 68 3.88 26.90 7.31
CA ILE A 68 4.80 27.76 8.08
C ILE A 68 5.56 26.95 9.12
N ILE A 69 4.84 26.18 9.96
CA ILE A 69 5.48 25.38 11.03
C ILE A 69 6.51 24.41 10.44
N THR A 70 6.16 23.72 9.37
CA THR A 70 7.06 22.73 8.72
C THR A 70 8.25 23.38 8.00
N SER A 71 8.23 24.69 7.76
CA SER A 71 9.32 25.47 7.15
C SER A 71 10.24 26.19 8.17
N LEU A 72 9.86 26.18 9.47
CA LEU A 72 10.68 26.79 10.50
C LEU A 72 11.92 25.94 10.77
N ASN A 73 13.06 26.62 10.90
CA ASN A 73 14.33 26.00 11.33
C ASN A 73 14.62 26.26 12.82
N ASP A 74 13.67 26.85 13.53
CA ASP A 74 13.78 27.12 14.96
C ASP A 74 13.58 25.82 15.76
N GLN A 75 14.28 25.64 16.87
CA GLN A 75 14.04 24.54 17.78
C GLN A 75 12.68 24.68 18.45
N TYR A 76 12.29 25.91 18.80
CA TYR A 76 11.03 26.21 19.48
C TYR A 76 10.33 27.39 18.82
N ALA A 77 8.99 27.40 18.88
CA ALA A 77 8.18 28.57 18.60
C ALA A 77 7.05 28.72 19.64
N ASP A 78 6.64 29.94 19.89
CA ASP A 78 5.47 30.21 20.71
C ASP A 78 4.20 30.19 19.84
N ILE A 79 3.26 29.30 20.16
CA ILE A 79 1.97 29.24 19.50
C ILE A 79 0.89 29.60 20.52
N SER A 80 0.00 30.49 20.15
CA SER A 80 -1.08 30.97 21.00
C SER A 80 -2.37 31.18 20.21
N VAL A 81 -3.50 30.93 20.87
CA VAL A 81 -4.83 31.23 20.35
C VAL A 81 -5.34 32.50 21.02
N LYS A 82 -5.88 33.40 20.22
CA LYS A 82 -6.58 34.59 20.70
C LYS A 82 -7.54 35.08 19.61
N ASP A 83 -8.77 35.43 20.02
CA ASP A 83 -9.79 36.00 19.13
C ASP A 83 -10.00 35.17 17.84
N ASN A 84 -10.16 33.84 17.99
CA ASN A 84 -10.33 32.89 16.89
C ASN A 84 -9.18 32.92 15.87
N ALA A 85 -7.96 33.18 16.33
CA ALA A 85 -6.77 33.18 15.48
C ALA A 85 -5.59 32.51 16.18
N VAL A 86 -4.88 31.68 15.41
CA VAL A 86 -3.60 31.09 15.80
C VAL A 86 -2.48 32.06 15.45
N THR A 87 -1.65 32.39 16.43
CA THR A 87 -0.44 33.18 16.24
C THR A 87 0.77 32.30 16.49
N ILE A 88 1.65 32.19 15.49
CA ILE A 88 2.94 31.50 15.56
C ILE A 88 4.03 32.57 15.64
N LYS A 89 4.85 32.54 16.70
CA LYS A 89 5.96 33.46 16.90
C LYS A 89 7.26 32.65 16.95
N SER A 90 8.10 32.82 15.95
CA SER A 90 9.44 32.26 15.86
C SER A 90 10.51 33.32 16.17
N ALA A 91 11.79 32.91 16.16
CA ALA A 91 12.89 33.85 16.35
C ALA A 91 12.93 34.95 15.28
N ARG A 92 12.44 34.65 14.07
CA ARG A 92 12.54 35.55 12.90
C ARG A 92 11.25 36.23 12.50
N GLY A 93 10.10 35.75 13.01
CA GLY A 93 8.82 36.29 12.53
C GLY A 93 7.63 35.98 13.40
N LYS A 94 6.53 36.63 13.08
CA LYS A 94 5.23 36.44 13.69
C LYS A 94 4.18 36.22 12.58
N TYR A 95 3.48 35.12 12.64
CA TYR A 95 2.49 34.72 11.66
C TYR A 95 1.12 34.57 12.35
N LYS A 96 0.08 35.09 11.74
CA LYS A 96 -1.28 35.02 12.29
C LYS A 96 -2.23 34.44 11.25
N PHE A 97 -2.99 33.42 11.64
CA PHE A 97 -3.96 32.72 10.80
C PHE A 97 -5.32 32.72 11.49
N ALA A 98 -6.40 32.87 10.75
CA ALA A 98 -7.72 32.58 11.25
C ALA A 98 -7.80 31.10 11.65
N MET A 99 -8.47 30.81 12.76
CA MET A 99 -8.72 29.46 13.23
C MET A 99 -10.19 29.14 13.00
N GLY A 100 -10.51 27.96 12.48
CA GLY A 100 -11.86 27.43 12.38
C GLY A 100 -12.42 27.00 13.75
N ASP A 101 -13.64 26.46 13.74
CA ASP A 101 -14.27 25.91 14.94
C ASP A 101 -13.65 24.52 15.23
N THR A 102 -12.96 24.40 16.35
CA THR A 102 -12.37 23.11 16.79
C THR A 102 -13.43 22.03 17.04
N ASN A 103 -14.66 22.43 17.46
CA ASN A 103 -15.77 21.50 17.69
C ASN A 103 -16.36 20.93 16.38
N ALA A 104 -16.09 21.57 15.25
CA ALA A 104 -16.51 21.08 13.94
C ALA A 104 -15.55 20.00 13.37
N PHE A 105 -14.39 19.77 14.01
CA PHE A 105 -13.51 18.67 13.63
C PHE A 105 -14.13 17.33 14.04
N THR A 106 -14.25 16.43 13.07
CA THR A 106 -14.87 15.11 13.31
C THR A 106 -13.83 14.13 13.86
N MET A 107 -13.96 13.81 15.15
CA MET A 107 -13.15 12.77 15.77
C MET A 107 -13.63 11.38 15.36
N PRO A 108 -12.74 10.37 15.30
CA PRO A 108 -13.14 9.01 14.98
C PRO A 108 -13.96 8.38 16.10
N ASP A 109 -14.83 7.44 15.73
CA ASP A 109 -15.52 6.61 16.72
C ASP A 109 -14.50 5.77 17.51
N SER A 110 -14.73 5.65 18.81
CA SER A 110 -13.91 4.82 19.68
C SER A 110 -14.09 3.33 19.33
N ILE A 111 -12.98 2.63 19.13
CA ILE A 111 -12.96 1.17 18.93
C ILE A 111 -12.24 0.53 20.11
N SER A 112 -13.01 0.01 21.07
CA SER A 112 -12.48 -0.68 22.26
C SER A 112 -12.63 -2.21 22.19
N GLU A 113 -13.58 -2.67 21.39
CA GLU A 113 -13.92 -4.09 21.26
C GLU A 113 -13.85 -4.52 19.80
N GLY A 114 -13.58 -5.80 19.56
CA GLY A 114 -13.51 -6.35 18.21
C GLY A 114 -12.49 -7.49 18.07
N THR A 115 -12.29 -7.95 16.86
CA THR A 115 -11.23 -8.90 16.54
C THR A 115 -9.89 -8.20 16.56
N GLN A 116 -8.91 -8.78 17.26
CA GLN A 116 -7.59 -8.19 17.44
C GLN A 116 -6.51 -9.02 16.76
N ALA A 117 -5.47 -8.34 16.29
CA ALA A 117 -4.20 -8.92 15.86
C ALA A 117 -3.06 -8.02 16.29
N ARG A 118 -1.90 -8.62 16.52
CA ARG A 118 -0.65 -7.91 16.77
C ARG A 118 0.39 -8.42 15.80
N ILE A 119 0.92 -7.52 14.98
CA ILE A 119 1.81 -7.86 13.87
C ILE A 119 2.98 -6.89 13.87
N ASN A 120 4.21 -7.44 13.78
CA ASN A 120 5.41 -6.61 13.65
C ASN A 120 5.29 -5.66 12.43
N ALA A 121 5.70 -4.42 12.61
CA ALA A 121 5.51 -3.36 11.62
C ALA A 121 6.22 -3.65 10.30
N GLU A 122 7.44 -4.19 10.33
CA GLU A 122 8.17 -4.50 9.10
C GLU A 122 7.53 -5.68 8.37
N THR A 123 7.14 -6.73 9.09
CA THR A 123 6.39 -7.88 8.53
C THR A 123 5.10 -7.43 7.86
N LEU A 124 4.30 -6.59 8.54
CA LEU A 124 3.06 -6.07 7.98
C LEU A 124 3.29 -5.24 6.72
N LYS A 125 4.26 -4.32 6.75
CA LYS A 125 4.59 -3.45 5.61
C LYS A 125 5.13 -4.23 4.42
N THR A 126 5.99 -5.23 4.66
CA THR A 126 6.53 -6.10 3.61
C THR A 126 5.42 -6.91 2.96
N ALA A 127 4.56 -7.56 3.74
CA ALA A 127 3.42 -8.28 3.22
C ALA A 127 2.43 -7.38 2.45
N MET A 128 2.19 -6.15 2.93
CA MET A 128 1.38 -5.19 2.18
C MET A 128 2.02 -4.80 0.84
N ARG A 129 3.34 -4.51 0.81
CA ARG A 129 4.06 -4.15 -0.43
C ARG A 129 3.99 -5.27 -1.45
N SER A 130 4.18 -6.52 -1.00
CA SER A 130 4.21 -7.68 -1.91
C SER A 130 2.86 -8.00 -2.55
N VAL A 131 1.75 -7.38 -2.10
CA VAL A 131 0.42 -7.59 -2.70
C VAL A 131 -0.24 -6.30 -3.24
N ALA A 132 0.17 -5.11 -2.77
CA ALA A 132 -0.46 -3.83 -3.12
C ALA A 132 -0.41 -3.54 -4.62
N TYR A 133 0.68 -3.92 -5.31
CA TYR A 133 0.85 -3.71 -6.75
C TYR A 133 -0.18 -4.48 -7.59
N ALA A 134 -0.72 -5.58 -7.05
CA ALA A 134 -1.69 -6.42 -7.74
C ALA A 134 -3.14 -5.95 -7.52
N ALA A 135 -3.40 -5.02 -6.60
CA ALA A 135 -4.75 -4.49 -6.37
C ALA A 135 -5.22 -3.61 -7.54
N LEU A 136 -6.53 -3.59 -7.76
CA LEU A 136 -7.16 -2.78 -8.81
C LEU A 136 -6.97 -1.28 -8.52
N THR A 137 -6.48 -0.54 -9.51
CA THR A 137 -6.21 0.91 -9.39
C THR A 137 -7.36 1.80 -9.86
N ASP A 138 -8.41 1.24 -10.44
CA ASP A 138 -9.56 2.00 -10.96
C ASP A 138 -10.50 2.46 -9.84
N ASN A 139 -10.37 3.73 -9.45
CA ASN A 139 -11.21 4.35 -8.43
C ASN A 139 -12.70 4.46 -8.80
N LYS A 140 -13.07 4.28 -10.08
CA LYS A 140 -14.45 4.28 -10.57
C LYS A 140 -15.06 2.88 -10.60
N SER A 141 -14.27 1.85 -10.30
CA SER A 141 -14.76 0.48 -10.27
C SER A 141 -15.92 0.32 -9.28
N THR A 142 -16.91 -0.47 -9.69
CA THR A 142 -18.00 -0.92 -8.81
C THR A 142 -17.54 -1.99 -7.81
N LYS A 143 -16.40 -2.64 -8.08
CA LYS A 143 -15.77 -3.66 -7.21
C LYS A 143 -14.77 -3.00 -6.27
N LYS A 144 -15.27 -2.22 -5.31
CA LYS A 144 -14.43 -1.49 -4.35
C LYS A 144 -13.56 -2.41 -3.51
N GLU A 145 -14.02 -3.62 -3.22
CA GLU A 145 -13.27 -4.65 -2.50
C GLU A 145 -11.95 -5.02 -3.20
N MET A 146 -11.87 -4.93 -4.53
CA MET A 146 -10.65 -5.20 -5.29
C MET A 146 -9.68 -4.01 -5.33
N THR A 147 -10.13 -2.81 -4.94
CA THR A 147 -9.26 -1.61 -4.89
C THR A 147 -8.53 -1.43 -3.56
N GLY A 148 -8.61 -2.42 -2.67
CA GLY A 148 -7.94 -2.47 -1.38
C GLY A 148 -7.12 -3.74 -1.21
N ILE A 149 -6.53 -3.91 -0.03
CA ILE A 149 -5.87 -5.15 0.39
C ILE A 149 -6.84 -5.95 1.27
N TYR A 150 -7.12 -7.17 0.87
CA TYR A 150 -7.94 -8.08 1.65
C TYR A 150 -7.10 -8.83 2.67
N PHE A 151 -7.50 -8.78 3.93
CA PHE A 151 -6.95 -9.55 5.04
C PHE A 151 -7.87 -10.71 5.35
N ASN A 152 -7.35 -11.92 5.32
CA ASN A 152 -8.10 -13.16 5.59
C ASN A 152 -7.40 -13.99 6.65
N GLY A 153 -7.71 -13.74 7.91
CA GLY A 153 -7.19 -14.48 9.05
C GLY A 153 -8.03 -15.72 9.36
N ASN A 154 -7.40 -16.88 9.45
CA ASN A 154 -8.04 -18.15 9.74
C ASN A 154 -7.88 -18.61 11.22
N GLY A 155 -7.14 -17.86 12.02
CA GLY A 155 -6.81 -18.18 13.42
C GLY A 155 -5.43 -18.83 13.60
N THR A 156 -4.69 -19.07 12.52
CA THR A 156 -3.30 -19.53 12.53
C THR A 156 -2.41 -18.55 11.82
N ASN A 157 -2.83 -18.11 10.63
CA ASN A 157 -2.16 -17.13 9.81
C ASN A 157 -3.15 -16.12 9.23
N ILE A 158 -2.62 -15.04 8.66
CA ILE A 158 -3.38 -14.04 7.91
C ILE A 158 -2.83 -14.00 6.49
N ASP A 159 -3.69 -14.20 5.50
CA ASP A 159 -3.38 -13.96 4.11
C ASP A 159 -3.69 -12.50 3.78
N LEU A 160 -2.74 -11.75 3.22
CA LEU A 160 -2.97 -10.48 2.57
C LEU A 160 -3.12 -10.70 1.07
N VAL A 161 -4.14 -10.12 0.46
CA VAL A 161 -4.48 -10.41 -0.94
C VAL A 161 -4.72 -9.12 -1.72
N GLY A 162 -4.08 -9.00 -2.88
CA GLY A 162 -4.35 -7.99 -3.90
C GLY A 162 -4.73 -8.64 -5.23
N CYS A 163 -5.71 -8.07 -5.96
CA CYS A 163 -6.15 -8.60 -7.26
C CYS A 163 -6.75 -7.49 -8.13
N ASP A 164 -6.44 -7.49 -9.43
CA ASP A 164 -7.03 -6.59 -10.42
C ASP A 164 -7.85 -7.32 -11.52
N GLY A 165 -7.96 -8.64 -11.41
CA GLY A 165 -8.68 -9.50 -12.37
C GLY A 165 -7.81 -10.10 -13.47
N VAL A 166 -6.56 -9.64 -13.65
CA VAL A 166 -5.57 -10.25 -14.57
C VAL A 166 -4.34 -10.76 -13.83
N ARG A 167 -4.18 -10.38 -12.58
CA ARG A 167 -3.18 -10.89 -11.64
C ARG A 167 -3.75 -10.94 -10.23
N LEU A 168 -3.11 -11.74 -9.39
CA LEU A 168 -3.42 -11.95 -7.98
C LEU A 168 -2.10 -12.10 -7.23
N ALA A 169 -1.96 -11.48 -6.07
CA ALA A 169 -0.86 -11.72 -5.16
C ALA A 169 -1.40 -12.06 -3.76
N VAL A 170 -0.81 -13.05 -3.13
CA VAL A 170 -1.15 -13.49 -1.77
C VAL A 170 0.12 -13.57 -0.96
N SER A 171 0.17 -12.89 0.17
CA SER A 171 1.27 -12.95 1.12
C SER A 171 0.78 -13.48 2.47
N HIS A 172 1.56 -14.35 3.10
CA HIS A 172 1.23 -15.00 4.36
C HIS A 172 1.96 -14.33 5.52
N ILE A 173 1.24 -14.11 6.62
CA ILE A 173 1.80 -13.66 7.91
C ILE A 173 1.41 -14.68 8.98
N ASP A 174 2.39 -15.21 9.71
CA ASP A 174 2.14 -16.04 10.88
C ASP A 174 1.59 -15.17 12.02
N CYS A 175 0.28 -15.20 12.19
CA CYS A 175 -0.43 -14.48 13.22
C CYS A 175 -1.74 -15.20 13.56
N PRO A 176 -1.94 -15.63 14.82
CA PRO A 176 -3.10 -16.44 15.22
C PRO A 176 -4.34 -15.56 15.43
N ALA A 177 -4.73 -14.78 14.41
CA ALA A 177 -5.88 -13.90 14.48
C ALA A 177 -6.93 -14.27 13.40
N LYS A 178 -8.21 -13.95 13.69
CA LYS A 178 -9.33 -14.16 12.77
C LYS A 178 -9.83 -12.85 12.17
N ILE A 179 -8.88 -12.00 11.76
CA ILE A 179 -9.21 -10.74 11.10
C ILE A 179 -9.70 -11.02 9.68
N ASN A 180 -10.85 -10.44 9.33
CA ASN A 180 -11.40 -10.47 7.99
C ASN A 180 -11.82 -9.04 7.61
N MET A 181 -11.09 -8.42 6.68
CA MET A 181 -11.35 -7.03 6.28
C MET A 181 -10.77 -6.69 4.92
N VAL A 182 -11.35 -5.70 4.25
CA VAL A 182 -10.74 -5.07 3.07
C VAL A 182 -10.29 -3.66 3.43
N LEU A 183 -8.97 -3.49 3.53
CA LEU A 183 -8.33 -2.22 3.86
C LEU A 183 -8.24 -1.34 2.61
N PRO A 184 -8.75 -0.08 2.63
CA PRO A 184 -8.58 0.84 1.51
C PRO A 184 -7.11 1.07 1.16
N MET A 185 -6.79 1.16 -0.14
CA MET A 185 -5.41 1.29 -0.60
C MET A 185 -4.71 2.54 -0.07
N ASP A 186 -5.42 3.65 0.09
CA ASP A 186 -4.79 4.89 0.60
C ASP A 186 -4.35 4.74 2.07
N VAL A 187 -5.11 3.99 2.87
CA VAL A 187 -4.72 3.62 4.25
C VAL A 187 -3.50 2.68 4.24
N ALA A 188 -3.52 1.66 3.37
CA ALA A 188 -2.39 0.74 3.23
C ALA A 188 -1.11 1.49 2.81
N LYS A 189 -1.20 2.41 1.84
CA LYS A 189 -0.07 3.27 1.43
C LYS A 189 0.45 4.14 2.57
N LEU A 190 -0.45 4.69 3.39
CA LEU A 190 -0.05 5.45 4.56
C LEU A 190 0.74 4.56 5.52
N ILE A 191 0.20 3.40 5.93
CA ILE A 191 0.85 2.46 6.86
C ILE A 191 2.24 2.06 6.32
N MET A 192 2.34 1.68 5.05
CA MET A 192 3.61 1.31 4.42
C MET A 192 4.65 2.45 4.44
N SER A 193 4.21 3.70 4.49
CA SER A 193 5.09 4.88 4.46
C SER A 193 5.45 5.43 5.84
N LEU A 194 4.80 4.97 6.92
CA LEU A 194 5.11 5.43 8.28
C LEU A 194 6.53 5.03 8.67
N LYS A 195 7.24 5.93 9.32
CA LYS A 195 8.53 5.65 9.94
C LYS A 195 8.28 5.16 11.36
N VAL A 196 8.29 3.87 11.54
CA VAL A 196 8.22 3.21 12.84
C VAL A 196 9.44 2.31 13.01
N ASP A 197 9.87 2.10 14.25
CA ASP A 197 11.00 1.24 14.54
C ASP A 197 10.71 -0.21 14.13
N LYS A 198 11.76 -0.95 13.72
CA LYS A 198 11.62 -2.33 13.22
C LYS A 198 11.02 -3.28 14.25
N ASP A 199 11.30 -3.02 15.53
CA ASP A 199 10.82 -3.85 16.65
C ASP A 199 9.42 -3.43 17.15
N THR A 200 8.79 -2.46 16.47
CA THR A 200 7.44 -2.00 16.80
C THR A 200 6.40 -2.97 16.24
N ASP A 201 5.37 -3.24 17.01
CA ASP A 201 4.19 -3.96 16.55
C ASP A 201 3.05 -2.99 16.23
N PHE A 202 2.24 -3.32 15.23
CA PHE A 202 0.91 -2.77 15.05
C PHE A 202 -0.10 -3.59 15.85
N ASP A 203 -0.78 -2.95 16.79
CA ASP A 203 -2.00 -3.45 17.40
C ASP A 203 -3.18 -3.08 16.49
N ILE A 204 -3.83 -4.10 15.94
CA ILE A 204 -4.93 -3.95 14.99
C ILE A 204 -6.22 -4.39 15.66
N THR A 205 -7.25 -3.54 15.64
CA THR A 205 -8.60 -3.89 16.14
C THR A 205 -9.61 -3.65 15.03
N VAL A 206 -10.45 -4.65 14.76
CA VAL A 206 -11.50 -4.58 13.74
C VAL A 206 -12.86 -4.81 14.38
N ASN A 207 -13.77 -3.87 14.19
CA ASN A 207 -15.17 -3.96 14.65
C ASN A 207 -16.12 -3.53 13.53
N GLY A 208 -16.82 -4.49 12.94
CA GLY A 208 -17.71 -4.24 11.81
C GLY A 208 -16.98 -3.59 10.63
N ARG A 209 -17.32 -2.34 10.34
CA ARG A 209 -16.71 -1.56 9.25
C ARG A 209 -15.57 -0.64 9.69
N LEU A 210 -15.23 -0.67 10.96
CA LEU A 210 -14.19 0.18 11.51
C LEU A 210 -12.94 -0.65 11.81
N ALA A 211 -11.78 -0.10 11.51
CA ALA A 211 -10.51 -0.65 11.95
C ALA A 211 -9.65 0.43 12.59
N LYS A 212 -8.90 0.02 13.61
CA LYS A 212 -7.87 0.81 14.26
C LYS A 212 -6.53 0.10 14.10
N PHE A 213 -5.52 0.85 13.69
CA PHE A 213 -4.11 0.43 13.70
C PHE A 213 -3.37 1.35 14.66
N ALA A 214 -2.72 0.81 15.67
CA ALA A 214 -1.94 1.59 16.63
C ALA A 214 -0.50 1.07 16.68
N ALA A 215 0.47 1.97 16.58
CA ALA A 215 1.90 1.67 16.66
C ALA A 215 2.67 2.89 17.17
N ASN A 216 3.35 2.76 18.30
CA ASN A 216 4.08 3.86 18.95
C ASN A 216 3.20 5.13 19.06
N GLU A 217 3.66 6.22 18.43
CA GLU A 217 2.97 7.51 18.43
C GLU A 217 1.76 7.58 17.48
N PHE A 218 1.56 6.58 16.59
CA PHE A 218 0.52 6.62 15.57
C PHE A 218 -0.74 5.85 15.95
N GLU A 219 -1.89 6.44 15.71
CA GLU A 219 -3.18 5.74 15.67
C GLU A 219 -3.88 6.09 14.37
N ILE A 220 -4.32 5.08 13.64
CA ILE A 220 -5.03 5.20 12.37
C ILE A 220 -6.39 4.54 12.53
N TYR A 221 -7.44 5.31 12.37
CA TYR A 221 -8.82 4.85 12.32
C TYR A 221 -9.30 4.90 10.88
N THR A 222 -9.99 3.88 10.41
CA THR A 222 -10.47 3.86 9.03
C THR A 222 -11.78 3.11 8.86
N LEU A 223 -12.57 3.57 7.89
CA LEU A 223 -13.68 2.81 7.34
C LEU A 223 -13.15 1.75 6.37
N LEU A 224 -13.61 0.52 6.55
CA LEU A 224 -13.27 -0.62 5.68
C LEU A 224 -14.21 -0.67 4.47
N TYR A 225 -13.73 -1.18 3.34
CA TYR A 225 -14.62 -1.50 2.23
C TYR A 225 -15.53 -2.67 2.59
N THR A 226 -16.78 -2.56 2.16
CA THR A 226 -17.78 -3.62 2.30
C THR A 226 -17.87 -4.43 1.03
N GLY A 227 -18.15 -5.73 1.16
CA GLY A 227 -18.29 -6.65 0.05
C GLY A 227 -17.68 -8.00 0.41
N GLN A 228 -18.10 -9.01 -0.33
CA GLN A 228 -17.51 -10.33 -0.21
C GLN A 228 -16.35 -10.43 -1.19
N TYR A 229 -15.13 -10.68 -0.68
CA TYR A 229 -13.99 -10.96 -1.54
C TYR A 229 -14.18 -12.34 -2.19
N PHE A 230 -13.70 -12.50 -3.42
CA PHE A 230 -13.82 -13.77 -4.14
C PHE A 230 -12.94 -14.86 -3.52
N ASP A 231 -13.25 -16.12 -3.85
CA ASP A 231 -12.50 -17.29 -3.36
C ASP A 231 -11.14 -17.42 -4.10
N TYR A 232 -10.16 -16.62 -3.67
CA TYR A 232 -8.82 -16.63 -4.25
C TYR A 232 -8.08 -17.95 -3.99
N LYS A 233 -8.43 -18.69 -2.93
CA LYS A 233 -7.76 -19.95 -2.56
C LYS A 233 -7.92 -21.03 -3.63
N LYS A 234 -9.09 -21.09 -4.26
CA LYS A 234 -9.31 -22.02 -5.38
C LYS A 234 -8.38 -21.72 -6.55
N ILE A 235 -8.11 -20.46 -6.80
CA ILE A 235 -7.27 -20.01 -7.92
C ILE A 235 -5.80 -20.28 -7.60
N ILE A 236 -5.34 -19.89 -6.42
CA ILE A 236 -3.94 -20.08 -5.98
C ILE A 236 -3.57 -21.58 -5.91
N ASN A 237 -4.49 -22.43 -5.48
CA ASN A 237 -4.26 -23.88 -5.34
C ASN A 237 -3.99 -24.59 -6.68
N THR A 238 -4.30 -23.99 -7.83
CA THR A 238 -3.92 -24.53 -9.15
C THR A 238 -2.41 -24.59 -9.37
N ARG A 239 -1.63 -23.89 -8.53
CA ARG A 239 -0.15 -23.98 -8.49
C ARG A 239 0.36 -25.40 -8.28
N ALA A 240 -0.37 -26.26 -7.55
CA ALA A 240 0.07 -27.62 -7.22
C ALA A 240 0.36 -28.53 -8.45
N SER A 241 -0.16 -28.19 -9.62
CA SER A 241 0.06 -28.90 -10.88
C SER A 241 1.07 -28.23 -11.82
N ALA A 242 1.76 -27.18 -11.37
CA ALA A 242 2.71 -26.43 -12.18
C ALA A 242 4.13 -26.96 -12.02
N SER A 243 4.91 -26.92 -13.13
CA SER A 243 6.34 -27.26 -13.16
C SER A 243 7.19 -26.01 -12.98
N THR A 244 8.38 -26.17 -12.42
CA THR A 244 9.32 -25.06 -12.20
C THR A 244 10.02 -24.68 -13.50
N LEU A 245 10.10 -23.38 -13.74
CA LEU A 245 11.03 -22.77 -14.70
C LEU A 245 12.23 -22.23 -13.91
N ASN A 246 13.37 -22.88 -14.07
CA ASN A 246 14.64 -22.45 -13.48
C ASN A 246 15.36 -21.50 -14.45
N VAL A 247 15.47 -20.25 -14.08
CA VAL A 247 16.11 -19.18 -14.86
C VAL A 247 16.79 -18.21 -13.91
N ASP A 248 17.88 -17.58 -14.33
CA ASP A 248 18.46 -16.49 -13.55
C ASP A 248 17.48 -15.31 -13.47
N GLY A 249 17.12 -14.95 -12.23
CA GLY A 249 16.09 -13.93 -11.98
C GLY A 249 16.51 -12.53 -12.45
N GLU A 250 17.78 -12.17 -12.33
CA GLU A 250 18.28 -10.86 -12.76
C GLU A 250 18.41 -10.79 -14.30
N GLU A 251 18.82 -11.88 -14.94
CA GLU A 251 18.85 -11.97 -16.39
C GLU A 251 17.44 -11.86 -16.97
N LEU A 252 16.47 -12.58 -16.41
CA LEU A 252 15.07 -12.47 -16.81
C LEU A 252 14.50 -11.07 -16.57
N LYS A 253 14.75 -10.44 -15.43
CA LYS A 253 14.33 -9.06 -15.17
C LYS A 253 14.92 -8.09 -16.21
N GLY A 254 16.21 -8.24 -16.54
CA GLY A 254 16.87 -7.44 -17.57
C GLY A 254 16.21 -7.58 -18.93
N SER A 255 15.92 -8.82 -19.36
CA SER A 255 15.24 -9.10 -20.64
C SER A 255 13.82 -8.56 -20.65
N LEU A 256 13.04 -8.70 -19.55
CA LEU A 256 11.71 -8.12 -19.43
C LEU A 256 11.73 -6.60 -19.48
N GLN A 257 12.72 -5.93 -18.89
CA GLN A 257 12.88 -4.47 -18.98
C GLN A 257 13.11 -4.01 -20.42
N ARG A 258 13.97 -4.71 -21.17
CA ARG A 258 14.21 -4.42 -22.60
C ARG A 258 12.97 -4.69 -23.44
N ALA A 259 12.24 -5.79 -23.18
CA ALA A 259 10.99 -6.08 -23.84
C ALA A 259 9.95 -4.97 -23.57
N ILE A 260 9.85 -4.47 -22.33
CA ILE A 260 8.93 -3.36 -21.95
C ILE A 260 9.34 -2.06 -22.66
N ALA A 261 10.63 -1.77 -22.84
CA ALA A 261 11.08 -0.60 -23.59
C ALA A 261 10.68 -0.64 -25.07
N CYS A 262 10.55 -1.83 -25.63
CA CYS A 262 10.05 -2.08 -27.00
C CYS A 262 8.51 -2.19 -27.04
N TRP A 263 7.84 -2.33 -25.92
CA TRP A 263 6.42 -2.68 -25.88
C TRP A 263 5.49 -1.48 -26.08
N ASP A 264 4.64 -1.57 -27.10
CA ASP A 264 3.55 -0.63 -27.29
C ASP A 264 2.28 -1.15 -26.58
N SER A 265 1.94 -0.52 -25.46
CA SER A 265 0.76 -0.88 -24.67
C SER A 265 -0.56 -0.67 -25.40
N ALA A 266 -0.61 0.21 -26.41
CA ALA A 266 -1.81 0.46 -27.22
C ALA A 266 -2.10 -0.71 -28.15
N LEU A 267 -1.07 -1.38 -28.66
CA LEU A 267 -1.21 -2.53 -29.55
C LEU A 267 -1.52 -3.82 -28.80
N LYS A 268 -1.28 -3.88 -27.48
CA LYS A 268 -1.48 -5.06 -26.60
C LYS A 268 -0.84 -6.34 -27.15
N VAL A 269 0.30 -6.23 -27.85
CA VAL A 269 1.03 -7.39 -28.35
C VAL A 269 1.66 -8.10 -27.17
N PRO A 270 1.41 -9.39 -26.95
CA PRO A 270 2.04 -10.14 -25.88
C PRO A 270 3.53 -10.34 -26.13
N LEU A 271 4.33 -10.41 -25.07
CA LEU A 271 5.62 -11.05 -25.09
C LEU A 271 5.39 -12.57 -25.14
N GLU A 272 5.95 -13.23 -26.12
CA GLU A 272 5.99 -14.67 -26.20
C GLU A 272 7.18 -15.18 -25.39
N MET A 273 6.95 -16.12 -24.50
CA MET A 273 7.92 -16.89 -23.75
C MET A 273 7.85 -18.32 -24.27
N ASP A 274 8.89 -18.80 -24.91
CA ASP A 274 8.97 -20.15 -25.52
C ASP A 274 10.15 -20.92 -24.93
N MET A 275 9.84 -21.95 -24.17
CA MET A 275 10.83 -22.80 -23.50
C MET A 275 11.07 -24.06 -24.31
N HIS A 276 12.30 -24.25 -24.75
CA HIS A 276 12.75 -25.48 -25.43
C HIS A 276 14.28 -25.63 -25.33
N ASP A 277 14.79 -26.84 -25.40
CA ASP A 277 16.22 -27.15 -25.49
C ASP A 277 17.12 -26.43 -24.49
N SER A 278 16.67 -26.28 -23.22
CA SER A 278 17.35 -25.52 -22.16
C SER A 278 17.51 -24.02 -22.43
N THR A 279 16.64 -23.47 -23.27
CA THR A 279 16.62 -22.05 -23.63
C THR A 279 15.23 -21.51 -23.48
N LEU A 280 15.10 -20.33 -22.84
CA LEU A 280 13.90 -19.54 -22.81
C LEU A 280 14.02 -18.42 -23.84
N GLU A 281 13.31 -18.56 -24.96
CA GLU A 281 13.20 -17.52 -25.96
C GLU A 281 12.12 -16.50 -25.60
N LEU A 282 12.43 -15.22 -25.75
CA LEU A 282 11.56 -14.08 -25.47
C LEU A 282 11.36 -13.31 -26.77
N LYS A 283 10.16 -13.39 -27.36
CA LYS A 283 9.88 -12.80 -28.68
C LYS A 283 8.69 -11.86 -28.65
N MET A 284 8.79 -10.74 -29.36
CA MET A 284 7.67 -9.84 -29.58
C MET A 284 7.83 -9.17 -30.96
N ASN A 285 6.86 -9.42 -31.85
CA ASN A 285 6.88 -8.91 -33.20
C ASN A 285 5.69 -7.99 -33.45
N THR A 286 5.96 -6.80 -33.95
CA THR A 286 4.98 -5.84 -34.45
C THR A 286 5.39 -5.39 -35.84
N ALA A 287 4.57 -4.56 -36.48
CA ALA A 287 4.93 -3.98 -37.79
C ALA A 287 6.20 -3.11 -37.75
N THR A 288 6.58 -2.59 -36.57
CA THR A 288 7.67 -1.62 -36.39
C THR A 288 8.77 -2.09 -35.45
N ILE A 289 8.53 -3.16 -34.68
CA ILE A 289 9.46 -3.65 -33.63
C ILE A 289 9.61 -5.16 -33.79
N ASN A 290 10.86 -5.60 -33.78
CA ASN A 290 11.22 -6.99 -33.62
C ASN A 290 12.12 -7.10 -32.39
N PHE A 291 11.63 -7.77 -31.33
CA PHE A 291 12.35 -8.08 -30.13
C PHE A 291 12.55 -9.60 -30.10
N ASP A 292 13.77 -10.05 -29.96
CA ASP A 292 14.16 -11.46 -29.91
C ASP A 292 15.38 -11.59 -29.01
N GLU A 293 15.22 -12.27 -27.88
CA GLU A 293 16.28 -12.59 -26.92
C GLU A 293 16.15 -14.04 -26.46
N ALA A 294 17.26 -14.66 -26.12
CA ALA A 294 17.31 -16.00 -25.58
C ALA A 294 18.17 -16.02 -24.31
N ILE A 295 17.66 -16.65 -23.27
CA ILE A 295 18.36 -16.81 -21.99
C ILE A 295 18.42 -18.27 -21.60
N GLU A 296 19.46 -18.68 -20.86
CA GLU A 296 19.56 -20.04 -20.36
C GLU A 296 18.50 -20.31 -19.31
N ALA A 297 17.75 -21.39 -19.48
CA ALA A 297 16.72 -21.79 -18.55
C ALA A 297 16.52 -23.30 -18.59
N LYS A 298 15.90 -23.87 -17.54
CA LYS A 298 15.54 -25.29 -17.48
C LYS A 298 14.11 -25.45 -16.99
N SER A 299 13.36 -26.31 -17.67
CA SER A 299 12.02 -26.70 -17.27
C SER A 299 11.77 -28.14 -17.67
N GLU A 300 10.89 -28.83 -16.93
CA GLU A 300 10.43 -30.18 -17.32
C GLU A 300 9.43 -30.14 -18.47
N LEU A 301 8.90 -28.96 -18.78
CA LEU A 301 7.87 -28.76 -19.80
C LEU A 301 8.34 -27.76 -20.84
N ASP A 302 8.24 -28.13 -22.09
CA ASP A 302 8.34 -27.20 -23.22
C ASP A 302 7.01 -26.46 -23.33
N ILE A 303 7.01 -25.17 -23.05
CA ILE A 303 5.80 -24.36 -23.02
C ILE A 303 6.02 -23.07 -23.79
N ARG A 304 5.08 -22.76 -24.67
CA ARG A 304 4.99 -21.51 -25.39
C ARG A 304 3.78 -20.73 -24.87
N VAL A 305 4.00 -19.56 -24.26
CA VAL A 305 2.96 -18.76 -23.60
C VAL A 305 3.13 -17.28 -23.91
N GLY A 306 2.01 -16.59 -24.15
CA GLY A 306 1.99 -15.14 -24.26
C GLY A 306 1.81 -14.49 -22.89
N VAL A 307 2.55 -13.42 -22.60
CA VAL A 307 2.45 -12.70 -21.33
C VAL A 307 2.45 -11.19 -21.52
N ASN A 308 1.93 -10.47 -20.53
CA ASN A 308 2.22 -9.06 -20.39
C ASN A 308 3.53 -8.92 -19.59
N PRO A 309 4.63 -8.45 -20.21
CA PRO A 309 5.94 -8.41 -19.57
C PRO A 309 5.99 -7.53 -18.31
N LYS A 310 5.15 -6.49 -18.26
CA LYS A 310 5.06 -5.62 -17.06
C LYS A 310 4.55 -6.37 -15.84
N LEU A 311 3.57 -7.26 -16.02
CA LEU A 311 2.98 -7.99 -14.89
C LEU A 311 3.96 -8.99 -14.28
N ILE A 312 4.76 -9.66 -15.11
CA ILE A 312 5.81 -10.57 -14.64
C ILE A 312 6.91 -9.77 -13.92
N LEU A 313 7.38 -8.66 -14.53
CA LEU A 313 8.42 -7.83 -13.92
C LEU A 313 7.97 -7.21 -12.60
N GLU A 314 6.72 -6.74 -12.52
CA GLU A 314 6.18 -6.19 -11.27
C GLU A 314 6.08 -7.26 -10.19
N ALA A 315 5.71 -8.50 -10.52
CA ALA A 315 5.74 -9.61 -9.57
C ALA A 315 7.17 -9.87 -9.07
N LEU A 316 8.13 -10.03 -9.98
CA LEU A 316 9.54 -10.25 -9.64
C LEU A 316 10.17 -9.13 -8.80
N ASN A 317 9.71 -7.90 -8.95
CA ASN A 317 10.23 -6.74 -8.21
C ASN A 317 9.59 -6.54 -6.82
N ASN A 318 8.47 -7.21 -6.55
CA ASN A 318 7.72 -7.07 -5.29
C ASN A 318 7.78 -8.33 -4.42
N LEU A 319 8.60 -9.30 -4.80
CA LEU A 319 8.91 -10.49 -4.02
C LEU A 319 10.32 -10.38 -3.44
N ASP A 320 10.52 -10.91 -2.25
CA ASP A 320 11.78 -10.86 -1.52
C ASP A 320 12.50 -12.23 -1.58
N GLY A 321 13.85 -12.20 -1.68
CA GLY A 321 14.66 -13.40 -1.62
C GLY A 321 14.67 -14.24 -2.90
N GLU A 322 14.86 -15.56 -2.75
CA GLU A 322 14.92 -16.49 -3.87
C GLU A 322 13.54 -16.71 -4.47
N THR A 323 13.39 -16.43 -5.76
CA THR A 323 12.11 -16.44 -6.45
C THR A 323 11.98 -17.67 -7.33
N GLN A 324 10.83 -18.36 -7.25
CA GLN A 324 10.47 -19.48 -8.12
C GLN A 324 9.43 -19.05 -9.14
N ILE A 325 9.62 -19.47 -10.40
CA ILE A 325 8.61 -19.30 -11.45
C ILE A 325 8.05 -20.68 -11.79
N LEU A 326 6.71 -20.77 -11.82
CA LEU A 326 6.04 -22.01 -12.14
C LEU A 326 4.99 -21.79 -13.22
N TRP A 327 4.86 -22.76 -14.12
CA TRP A 327 3.89 -22.79 -15.19
C TRP A 327 3.40 -24.19 -15.51
N SER A 328 2.26 -24.33 -16.18
CA SER A 328 1.66 -25.63 -16.48
C SER A 328 1.02 -25.73 -17.87
N GLY A 329 1.13 -24.70 -18.71
CA GLY A 329 0.61 -24.69 -20.07
C GLY A 329 0.31 -23.29 -20.60
N ALA A 330 0.09 -23.23 -21.91
CA ALA A 330 -0.05 -21.98 -22.68
C ALA A 330 -1.23 -21.10 -22.26
N VAL A 331 -2.24 -21.65 -21.62
CA VAL A 331 -3.48 -20.96 -21.20
C VAL A 331 -3.68 -20.97 -19.68
N ASN A 332 -2.76 -21.56 -18.96
CA ASN A 332 -2.79 -21.63 -17.50
C ASN A 332 -2.04 -20.46 -16.88
N PRO A 333 -2.38 -20.06 -15.65
CA PRO A 333 -1.66 -19.01 -14.96
C PRO A 333 -0.16 -19.31 -14.80
N ILE A 334 0.66 -18.27 -14.83
CA ILE A 334 2.06 -18.29 -14.41
C ILE A 334 2.12 -17.84 -12.96
N PHE A 335 2.87 -18.57 -12.15
CA PHE A 335 3.11 -18.23 -10.76
C PHE A 335 4.53 -17.73 -10.58
N VAL A 336 4.68 -16.70 -9.76
CA VAL A 336 5.96 -16.19 -9.27
C VAL A 336 5.88 -16.17 -7.76
N SER A 337 6.78 -16.84 -7.06
CA SER A 337 6.67 -16.97 -5.60
C SER A 337 8.03 -16.94 -4.93
N ASP A 338 8.03 -16.40 -3.71
CA ASP A 338 9.08 -16.57 -2.71
C ASP A 338 8.57 -17.44 -1.54
N GLU A 339 9.22 -17.35 -0.38
CA GLU A 339 8.85 -18.11 0.83
C GLU A 339 7.44 -17.78 1.33
N ASN A 340 7.08 -16.48 1.35
CA ASN A 340 5.87 -15.99 2.01
C ASN A 340 4.81 -15.49 1.02
N THR A 341 5.17 -15.26 -0.23
CA THR A 341 4.28 -14.63 -1.20
C THR A 341 4.16 -15.45 -2.48
N THR A 342 2.96 -15.56 -3.00
CA THR A 342 2.69 -16.14 -4.31
C THR A 342 1.92 -15.14 -5.15
N ALA A 343 2.50 -14.76 -6.28
CA ALA A 343 1.83 -14.00 -7.33
C ALA A 343 1.37 -14.93 -8.45
N LEU A 344 0.21 -14.64 -9.03
CA LEU A 344 -0.37 -15.32 -10.17
C LEU A 344 -0.62 -14.30 -11.27
N ILE A 345 -0.22 -14.60 -12.49
CA ILE A 345 -0.43 -13.76 -13.68
C ILE A 345 -1.17 -14.58 -14.74
N LEU A 346 -2.27 -14.03 -15.27
CA LEU A 346 -3.00 -14.67 -16.36
C LEU A 346 -2.23 -14.49 -17.68
N PRO A 347 -2.13 -15.57 -18.50
CA PRO A 347 -1.52 -15.48 -19.81
C PRO A 347 -2.38 -14.69 -20.79
N VAL A 348 -1.73 -14.18 -21.83
CA VAL A 348 -2.35 -13.53 -22.98
C VAL A 348 -2.35 -14.52 -24.16
N ARG A 349 -3.46 -14.66 -24.84
CA ARG A 349 -3.53 -15.57 -26.00
C ARG A 349 -2.60 -15.09 -27.12
N LEU A 350 -1.73 -15.98 -27.56
CA LEU A 350 -0.97 -15.80 -28.78
C LEU A 350 -1.93 -15.93 -29.98
N LYS A 351 -1.73 -15.07 -30.99
CA LYS A 351 -2.41 -15.23 -32.28
C LYS A 351 -1.63 -16.27 -33.07
N ASN A 352 -2.28 -17.30 -33.53
CA ASN A 352 -1.72 -18.27 -34.48
C ASN A 352 -1.42 -17.60 -35.81
#